data_92e5ac2c6c0f357ddb55f89fb42bad7c
#
_entry.id   92e5ac2c6c0f357ddb55f89fb42bad7c
#
_cell.length_a   1.000
_cell.length_b   1.000
_cell.length_c   1.000
_cell.angle_alpha   90.00
_cell.angle_beta   90.00
_cell.angle_gamma   90.00
#
_symmetry.space_group_name_H-M   'P 1'
#
loop_
_entity.id
_entity.type
_entity.pdbx_description
1 polymer ?
#
loop_
_entity_poly.entity_id
_entity_poly.type
_entity_poly.pdbx_seq_one_letter_code
_entity_poly.pdbx_strand_id
1 'polypeptide(L)'
;MSTTAATATVEVPCDPDTAFEIFTRDIGAWWKRGTHYWNDAERGLEYRLEPQVGGRLVEVYDPETGEGFEIGRVLAWEPGKRLVFTWRQGNWDPTQSTDVEVRFEPSGRGTLVTVEHGGWDRVPSAGRGQIEGYGEGWGELLGMYAQAAQGR
;
A
#
# COMPACT_ATOMS: atom_id res chain seq x y z
N MET A 1 16.79 2.48 -21.11
CA MET A 1 16.48 2.74 -19.74
C MET A 1 15.38 1.79 -19.26
N SER A 2 15.65 1.13 -18.24
CA SER A 2 14.69 0.17 -17.72
C SER A 2 13.92 0.80 -16.56
N THR A 3 12.65 0.51 -16.53
CA THR A 3 11.84 0.84 -15.38
C THR A 3 12.09 -0.18 -14.30
N THR A 4 12.38 0.31 -13.12
CA THR A 4 12.62 -0.54 -11.98
C THR A 4 11.51 -0.41 -10.95
N ALA A 5 10.33 0.04 -11.38
CA ALA A 5 9.18 0.22 -10.49
C ALA A 5 8.09 -0.78 -10.84
N ALA A 6 7.43 -1.31 -9.81
CA ALA A 6 6.20 -2.08 -9.97
C ALA A 6 5.04 -1.09 -9.97
N THR A 7 4.16 -1.17 -10.97
CA THR A 7 3.07 -0.22 -11.12
C THR A 7 1.72 -0.92 -11.26
N ALA A 8 0.68 -0.25 -10.78
CA ALA A 8 -0.69 -0.72 -10.95
C ALA A 8 -1.62 0.49 -10.87
N THR A 9 -2.77 0.39 -11.54
CA THR A 9 -3.76 1.46 -11.54
C THR A 9 -5.16 0.90 -11.38
N VAL A 10 -6.06 1.73 -10.85
CA VAL A 10 -7.49 1.40 -10.79
C VAL A 10 -8.28 2.69 -10.80
N GLU A 11 -9.49 2.65 -11.38
CA GLU A 11 -10.43 3.76 -11.26
C GLU A 11 -11.49 3.43 -10.22
N VAL A 12 -11.82 4.41 -9.39
CA VAL A 12 -12.86 4.25 -8.36
C VAL A 12 -13.92 5.33 -8.54
N PRO A 13 -15.18 5.04 -8.17
CA PRO A 13 -16.30 5.95 -8.50
C PRO A 13 -16.51 7.09 -7.51
N CYS A 14 -15.55 7.40 -6.67
CA CYS A 14 -15.65 8.48 -5.70
C CYS A 14 -14.61 9.57 -5.99
N ASP A 15 -14.77 10.74 -5.35
CA ASP A 15 -13.84 11.84 -5.58
C ASP A 15 -12.47 11.56 -4.95
N PRO A 16 -11.43 12.33 -5.32
CA PRO A 16 -10.07 12.06 -4.83
C PRO A 16 -9.93 12.10 -3.32
N ASP A 17 -10.63 12.98 -2.63
CA ASP A 17 -10.56 13.04 -1.16
C ASP A 17 -11.12 11.78 -0.53
N THR A 18 -12.28 11.32 -1.01
CA THR A 18 -12.88 10.09 -0.53
C THR A 18 -12.02 8.88 -0.89
N ALA A 19 -11.50 8.86 -2.11
CA ALA A 19 -10.61 7.79 -2.56
C ALA A 19 -9.37 7.67 -1.66
N PHE A 20 -8.79 8.81 -1.29
CA PHE A 20 -7.65 8.87 -0.39
C PHE A 20 -8.02 8.34 1.01
N GLU A 21 -9.17 8.74 1.52
CA GLU A 21 -9.64 8.31 2.84
C GLU A 21 -9.84 6.80 2.91
N ILE A 22 -10.48 6.23 1.90
CA ILE A 22 -10.71 4.78 1.86
C ILE A 22 -9.37 4.04 1.80
N PHE A 23 -8.44 4.52 0.98
CA PHE A 23 -7.14 3.88 0.86
C PHE A 23 -6.39 3.89 2.19
N THR A 24 -6.44 5.01 2.91
CA THR A 24 -5.63 5.21 4.11
C THR A 24 -6.33 4.76 5.39
N ARG A 25 -7.42 5.44 5.76
CA ARG A 25 -8.11 5.15 7.03
C ARG A 25 -8.77 3.78 7.04
N ASP A 26 -9.33 3.40 5.90
CA ASP A 26 -10.04 2.13 5.81
C ASP A 26 -9.17 1.00 5.30
N ILE A 27 -7.84 1.14 5.36
CA ILE A 27 -6.93 0.13 4.81
C ILE A 27 -7.17 -1.24 5.45
N GLY A 28 -7.49 -1.28 6.74
CA GLY A 28 -7.78 -2.54 7.41
C GLY A 28 -9.06 -3.21 6.92
N ALA A 29 -9.97 -2.45 6.33
CA ALA A 29 -11.23 -2.99 5.84
C ALA A 29 -11.08 -3.63 4.45
N TRP A 30 -10.20 -3.09 3.60
CA TRP A 30 -10.07 -3.62 2.25
C TRP A 30 -8.85 -4.53 2.04
N TRP A 31 -7.83 -4.45 2.89
CA TRP A 31 -6.68 -5.37 2.81
C TRP A 31 -7.07 -6.64 3.54
N LYS A 32 -7.68 -7.55 2.81
CA LYS A 32 -8.39 -8.68 3.43
C LYS A 32 -7.48 -9.75 4.00
N ARG A 33 -7.88 -10.29 5.13
CA ARG A 33 -7.25 -11.46 5.73
C ARG A 33 -7.47 -12.68 4.83
N GLY A 34 -6.60 -13.65 4.99
CA GLY A 34 -6.71 -14.88 4.21
C GLY A 34 -6.05 -14.83 2.85
N THR A 35 -5.48 -13.68 2.48
CA THR A 35 -4.71 -13.56 1.24
C THR A 35 -3.24 -13.79 1.54
N HIS A 36 -2.45 -13.94 0.49
CA HIS A 36 -1.01 -14.16 0.67
C HIS A 36 -0.19 -12.85 0.75
N TYR A 37 -0.88 -11.72 0.96
CA TYR A 37 -0.22 -10.41 1.03
C TYR A 37 0.05 -9.99 2.47
N TRP A 38 0.42 -10.94 3.31
CA TRP A 38 0.74 -10.71 4.72
C TRP A 38 2.11 -11.31 5.02
N ASN A 39 2.87 -10.66 5.90
CA ASN A 39 4.15 -11.20 6.34
C ASN A 39 3.96 -12.41 7.26
N ASP A 40 2.93 -12.35 8.12
CA ASP A 40 2.54 -13.47 8.97
C ASP A 40 1.03 -13.60 8.93
N ALA A 41 0.53 -14.38 7.98
CA ALA A 41 -0.90 -14.51 7.77
C ALA A 41 -1.65 -15.14 8.95
N GLU A 42 -0.95 -15.93 9.76
CA GLU A 42 -1.58 -16.56 10.92
C GLU A 42 -1.87 -15.57 12.04
N ARG A 43 -0.96 -14.61 12.27
CA ARG A 43 -1.12 -13.62 13.31
C ARG A 43 -1.78 -12.34 12.81
N GLY A 44 -1.80 -12.11 11.50
CA GLY A 44 -2.30 -10.87 10.93
C GLY A 44 -3.77 -10.64 11.21
N LEU A 45 -4.11 -9.52 11.80
CA LEU A 45 -5.47 -9.15 12.12
C LEU A 45 -5.99 -8.05 11.20
N GLU A 46 -5.19 -7.03 10.96
CA GLU A 46 -5.53 -5.92 10.08
C GLU A 46 -4.28 -5.15 9.71
N TYR A 47 -4.37 -4.39 8.63
CA TYR A 47 -3.38 -3.37 8.34
C TYR A 47 -3.86 -2.06 8.93
N ARG A 48 -2.94 -1.28 9.46
CA ARG A 48 -3.26 0.00 10.06
C ARG A 48 -2.25 1.03 9.58
N LEU A 49 -2.75 2.19 9.16
CA LEU A 49 -1.90 3.28 8.66
C LEU A 49 -2.15 4.51 9.53
N GLU A 50 -1.11 4.98 10.20
CA GLU A 50 -1.21 6.19 11.02
C GLU A 50 -1.28 7.40 10.09
N PRO A 51 -2.27 8.29 10.25
CA PRO A 51 -2.61 9.29 9.24
C PRO A 51 -1.78 10.57 9.33
N GLN A 52 -0.48 10.46 9.17
CA GLN A 52 0.41 11.62 9.26
C GLN A 52 1.79 11.27 8.74
N VAL A 53 2.57 12.28 8.37
CA VAL A 53 3.97 12.09 8.03
C VAL A 53 4.71 11.54 9.26
N GLY A 54 5.53 10.53 9.05
CA GLY A 54 6.19 9.81 10.14
C GLY A 54 5.33 8.70 10.74
N GLY A 55 4.05 8.62 10.34
CA GLY A 55 3.17 7.55 10.79
C GLY A 55 3.59 6.20 10.26
N ARG A 56 3.16 5.14 10.94
CA ARG A 56 3.55 3.78 10.61
C ARG A 56 2.48 3.07 9.79
N LEU A 57 2.94 2.24 8.87
CA LEU A 57 2.08 1.22 8.26
C LEU A 57 2.40 -0.08 8.98
N VAL A 58 1.43 -0.66 9.65
CA VAL A 58 1.64 -1.81 10.54
C VAL A 58 0.70 -2.95 10.17
N GLU A 59 1.28 -4.15 10.10
CA GLU A 59 0.51 -5.40 10.05
C GLU A 59 0.28 -5.77 11.51
N VAL A 60 -0.94 -5.59 12.01
CA VAL A 60 -1.26 -5.67 13.43
C VAL A 60 -1.45 -7.12 13.86
N TYR A 61 -0.82 -7.51 14.96
CA TYR A 61 -0.95 -8.85 15.54
C TYR A 61 -1.69 -8.82 16.88
N ASP A 62 -1.68 -7.68 17.58
CA ASP A 62 -2.40 -7.50 18.84
C ASP A 62 -3.32 -6.29 18.72
N PRO A 63 -4.66 -6.49 18.72
CA PRO A 63 -5.58 -5.38 18.51
C PRO A 63 -5.65 -4.42 19.70
N GLU A 64 -5.30 -4.86 20.89
CA GLU A 64 -5.37 -4.01 22.07
C GLU A 64 -4.20 -3.04 22.15
N THR A 65 -3.00 -3.50 21.82
CA THR A 65 -1.81 -2.67 21.89
C THR A 65 -1.43 -2.06 20.55
N GLY A 66 -1.93 -2.63 19.45
CA GLY A 66 -1.51 -2.24 18.10
C GLY A 66 -0.13 -2.79 17.72
N GLU A 67 0.41 -3.69 18.52
CA GLU A 67 1.70 -4.31 18.19
C GLU A 67 1.60 -5.20 16.98
N GLY A 68 2.67 -5.22 16.18
CA GLY A 68 2.74 -6.03 14.99
C GLY A 68 4.04 -5.77 14.25
N PHE A 69 4.02 -6.03 12.95
CA PHE A 69 5.19 -5.80 12.12
C PHE A 69 5.07 -4.43 11.44
N GLU A 70 6.03 -3.55 11.71
CA GLU A 70 6.07 -2.24 11.06
C GLU A 70 6.62 -2.42 9.64
N ILE A 71 5.76 -2.24 8.65
CA ILE A 71 6.11 -2.40 7.24
C ILE A 71 6.86 -1.18 6.73
N GLY A 72 6.44 0.02 7.13
CA GLY A 72 7.07 1.24 6.68
C GLY A 72 6.57 2.48 7.40
N ARG A 73 7.03 3.62 6.90
CA ARG A 73 6.68 4.93 7.45
C ARG A 73 6.19 5.86 6.36
N VAL A 74 5.27 6.74 6.70
CA VAL A 74 4.73 7.73 5.78
C VAL A 74 5.76 8.82 5.56
N LEU A 75 6.08 9.09 4.30
CA LEU A 75 7.01 10.15 3.90
C LEU A 75 6.26 11.38 3.38
N ALA A 76 5.08 11.20 2.78
CA ALA A 76 4.26 12.30 2.29
C ALA A 76 2.79 11.95 2.51
N TRP A 77 2.04 12.93 3.01
CA TRP A 77 0.62 12.78 3.30
C TRP A 77 -0.11 13.98 2.73
N GLU A 78 -0.65 13.84 1.50
CA GLU A 78 -1.32 14.91 0.78
C GLU A 78 -2.74 14.46 0.42
N PRO A 79 -3.70 14.69 1.31
CA PRO A 79 -5.07 14.19 1.11
C PRO A 79 -5.64 14.53 -0.27
N GLY A 80 -6.18 13.53 -0.93
CA GLY A 80 -6.76 13.68 -2.24
C GLY A 80 -5.76 13.83 -3.38
N LYS A 81 -4.48 13.76 -3.11
CA LYS A 81 -3.44 13.95 -4.11
C LYS A 81 -2.39 12.86 -4.11
N ARG A 82 -1.71 12.67 -2.98
CA ARG A 82 -0.53 11.83 -2.99
C ARG A 82 -0.21 11.29 -1.61
N LEU A 83 0.16 10.01 -1.56
CA LEU A 83 0.62 9.32 -0.37
C LEU A 83 1.95 8.65 -0.72
N VAL A 84 2.96 8.81 0.11
CA VAL A 84 4.22 8.08 -0.07
C VAL A 84 4.58 7.42 1.24
N PHE A 85 4.96 6.16 1.19
CA PHE A 85 5.42 5.45 2.37
C PHE A 85 6.52 4.47 1.99
N THR A 86 7.37 4.14 2.96
CA THR A 86 8.40 3.13 2.76
C THR A 86 7.79 1.75 2.92
N TRP A 87 8.48 0.74 2.39
CA TRP A 87 8.00 -0.64 2.41
C TRP A 87 9.16 -1.60 2.64
N ARG A 88 8.94 -2.61 3.49
CA ARG A 88 9.88 -3.73 3.59
C ARG A 88 9.11 -5.01 3.89
N GLN A 89 9.66 -6.14 3.44
CA GLN A 89 9.14 -7.44 3.81
C GLN A 89 9.84 -7.93 5.08
N GLY A 90 9.17 -8.80 5.82
CA GLY A 90 9.72 -9.31 7.06
C GLY A 90 11.02 -10.08 6.91
N ASN A 91 11.30 -10.61 5.71
CA ASN A 91 12.51 -11.37 5.45
C ASN A 91 13.65 -10.53 4.85
N TRP A 92 13.46 -9.23 4.69
CA TRP A 92 14.53 -8.34 4.24
C TRP A 92 15.37 -7.91 5.44
N ASP A 93 16.61 -7.50 5.14
CA ASP A 93 17.44 -6.85 6.16
C ASP A 93 16.71 -5.62 6.68
N PRO A 94 16.72 -5.36 8.02
CA PRO A 94 16.00 -4.22 8.58
C PRO A 94 16.42 -2.85 8.03
N THR A 95 17.60 -2.76 7.42
CA THR A 95 18.07 -1.51 6.81
C THR A 95 17.62 -1.36 5.37
N GLN A 96 17.00 -2.38 4.79
CA GLN A 96 16.54 -2.34 3.41
C GLN A 96 15.07 -1.95 3.34
N SER A 97 14.76 -1.02 2.45
CA SER A 97 13.39 -0.60 2.21
C SER A 97 13.24 -0.08 0.80
N THR A 98 12.02 -0.10 0.33
CA THR A 98 11.63 0.47 -0.96
C THR A 98 10.62 1.58 -0.69
N ASP A 99 10.16 2.25 -1.74
CA ASP A 99 9.18 3.33 -1.60
C ASP A 99 7.94 3.03 -2.42
N VAL A 100 6.78 3.34 -1.85
CA VAL A 100 5.51 3.23 -2.55
C VAL A 100 4.90 4.61 -2.65
N GLU A 101 4.60 5.05 -3.86
CA GLU A 101 3.87 6.29 -4.10
C GLU A 101 2.49 5.95 -4.64
N VAL A 102 1.47 6.54 -4.05
CA VAL A 102 0.09 6.40 -4.51
C VAL A 102 -0.41 7.77 -4.89
N ARG A 103 -0.83 7.92 -6.15
CA ARG A 103 -1.36 9.18 -6.67
C ARG A 103 -2.86 9.08 -6.89
N PHE A 104 -3.57 10.15 -6.58
CA PHE A 104 -5.02 10.24 -6.70
C PHE A 104 -5.34 11.39 -7.64
N GLU A 105 -5.92 11.10 -8.80
CA GLU A 105 -6.16 12.11 -9.81
C GLU A 105 -7.62 12.06 -10.27
N PRO A 106 -8.30 13.21 -10.44
CA PRO A 106 -9.65 13.19 -10.96
C PRO A 106 -9.68 12.52 -12.33
N SER A 107 -10.65 11.65 -12.56
CA SER A 107 -10.79 10.93 -13.82
C SER A 107 -12.28 10.70 -14.10
N GLY A 108 -12.81 11.38 -15.13
CA GLY A 108 -14.24 11.28 -15.40
C GLY A 108 -15.05 11.70 -14.18
N ARG A 109 -15.88 10.79 -13.66
CA ARG A 109 -16.70 11.04 -12.48
C ARG A 109 -16.08 10.52 -11.20
N GLY A 110 -14.89 9.99 -11.28
CA GLY A 110 -14.24 9.39 -10.13
C GLY A 110 -12.79 9.78 -10.02
N THR A 111 -11.98 8.82 -9.60
CA THR A 111 -10.56 9.03 -9.35
C THR A 111 -9.76 7.91 -9.97
N LEU A 112 -8.66 8.29 -10.64
CA LEU A 112 -7.65 7.33 -11.06
C LEU A 112 -6.63 7.22 -9.94
N VAL A 113 -6.44 6.00 -9.45
CA VAL A 113 -5.47 5.72 -8.38
C VAL A 113 -4.32 4.93 -8.98
N THR A 114 -3.10 5.46 -8.85
CA THR A 114 -1.90 4.86 -9.42
C THR A 114 -0.93 4.53 -8.30
N VAL A 115 -0.47 3.28 -8.25
CA VAL A 115 0.59 2.86 -7.34
C VAL A 115 1.87 2.70 -8.12
N GLU A 116 2.94 3.29 -7.62
CA GLU A 116 4.27 3.12 -8.18
C GLU A 116 5.21 2.73 -7.05
N HIS A 117 5.71 1.50 -7.09
CA HIS A 117 6.56 0.93 -6.05
C HIS A 117 7.97 0.84 -6.59
N GLY A 118 8.83 1.73 -6.16
CA GLY A 118 10.20 1.84 -6.64
C GLY A 118 11.23 1.75 -5.53
N GLY A 119 12.47 2.10 -5.85
CA GLY A 119 13.55 2.02 -4.87
C GLY A 119 14.17 0.63 -4.75
N TRP A 120 13.93 -0.23 -5.73
CA TRP A 120 14.40 -1.62 -5.70
C TRP A 120 15.92 -1.74 -5.77
N ASP A 121 16.61 -0.72 -6.24
CA ASP A 121 18.06 -0.70 -6.25
C ASP A 121 18.66 -0.73 -4.83
N ARG A 122 17.88 -0.38 -3.82
CA ARG A 122 18.30 -0.47 -2.42
C ARG A 122 18.14 -1.88 -1.86
N VAL A 123 17.52 -2.78 -2.60
CA VAL A 123 17.32 -4.18 -2.21
C VAL A 123 17.84 -5.08 -3.33
N PRO A 124 19.17 -5.19 -3.47
CA PRO A 124 19.76 -5.91 -4.60
C PRO A 124 19.32 -7.38 -4.72
N SER A 125 18.95 -8.00 -3.59
CA SER A 125 18.49 -9.38 -3.59
C SER A 125 17.09 -9.56 -4.18
N ALA A 126 16.35 -8.47 -4.42
CA ALA A 126 14.95 -8.55 -4.86
C ALA A 126 14.88 -8.80 -6.35
N GLY A 127 15.61 -8.89 -7.20
CA GLY A 127 15.57 -9.24 -8.60
C GLY A 127 14.30 -8.84 -9.34
N ARG A 128 14.35 -9.03 -10.65
CA ARG A 128 13.27 -8.63 -11.55
C ARG A 128 11.96 -9.38 -11.27
N GLY A 129 12.06 -10.67 -10.95
CA GLY A 129 10.87 -11.47 -10.69
C GLY A 129 10.07 -10.95 -9.50
N GLN A 130 10.75 -10.42 -8.48
CA GLN A 130 10.07 -9.86 -7.33
C GLN A 130 9.36 -8.55 -7.71
N ILE A 131 9.98 -7.72 -8.54
CA ILE A 131 9.35 -6.48 -9.01
C ILE A 131 8.06 -6.80 -9.78
N GLU A 132 8.11 -7.78 -10.67
CA GLU A 132 6.93 -8.22 -11.42
C GLU A 132 5.85 -8.76 -10.50
N GLY A 133 6.25 -9.56 -9.50
CA GLY A 133 5.32 -10.09 -8.51
C GLY A 133 4.61 -8.99 -7.72
N TYR A 134 5.32 -7.93 -7.38
CA TYR A 134 4.71 -6.79 -6.70
C TYR A 134 3.74 -6.03 -7.61
N GLY A 135 4.04 -5.95 -8.90
CA GLY A 135 3.10 -5.33 -9.85
C GLY A 135 1.78 -6.09 -9.89
N GLU A 136 1.85 -7.40 -9.97
CA GLU A 136 0.64 -8.24 -9.94
C GLU A 136 -0.06 -8.14 -8.60
N GLY A 137 0.69 -8.17 -7.50
CA GLY A 137 0.14 -8.06 -6.16
C GLY A 137 -0.60 -6.75 -5.93
N TRP A 138 0.00 -5.64 -6.34
CA TRP A 138 -0.67 -4.34 -6.23
C TRP A 138 -1.94 -4.30 -7.07
N GLY A 139 -1.94 -4.94 -8.25
CA GLY A 139 -3.14 -5.03 -9.07
C GLY A 139 -4.27 -5.73 -8.34
N GLU A 140 -3.98 -6.84 -7.66
CA GLU A 140 -4.99 -7.56 -6.89
C GLU A 140 -5.45 -6.77 -5.66
N LEU A 141 -4.52 -6.14 -4.96
CA LEU A 141 -4.85 -5.32 -3.80
C LEU A 141 -5.71 -4.12 -4.20
N LEU A 142 -5.40 -3.47 -5.32
CA LEU A 142 -6.23 -2.38 -5.81
C LEU A 142 -7.62 -2.85 -6.22
N GLY A 143 -7.77 -4.11 -6.64
CA GLY A 143 -9.09 -4.70 -6.88
C GLY A 143 -9.93 -4.77 -5.61
N MET A 144 -9.32 -5.16 -4.50
CA MET A 144 -10.00 -5.18 -3.20
C MET A 144 -10.38 -3.77 -2.77
N TYR A 145 -9.47 -2.84 -2.94
CA TYR A 145 -9.70 -1.44 -2.64
C TYR A 145 -10.85 -0.86 -3.48
N ALA A 146 -10.87 -1.15 -4.78
CA ALA A 146 -11.91 -0.67 -5.67
C ALA A 146 -13.29 -1.20 -5.27
N GLN A 147 -13.38 -2.44 -4.81
CA GLN A 147 -14.64 -2.99 -4.31
C GLN A 147 -15.12 -2.24 -3.07
N ALA A 148 -14.20 -1.92 -2.16
CA ALA A 148 -14.56 -1.14 -0.98
C ALA A 148 -15.04 0.27 -1.37
N ALA A 149 -14.43 0.86 -2.39
CA ALA A 149 -14.79 2.20 -2.85
C ALA A 149 -16.16 2.24 -3.52
N GLN A 150 -16.63 1.14 -4.08
CA GLN A 150 -17.94 1.12 -4.74
C GLN A 150 -19.10 1.28 -3.78
N GLY A 151 -18.91 1.02 -2.52
CA GLY A 151 -19.94 1.18 -1.51
C GLY A 151 -20.06 2.60 -0.96
N ARG A 152 -19.34 3.55 -1.52
CA ARG A 152 -19.27 4.91 -0.96
C ARG A 152 -20.01 5.94 -1.78
#